data_a374d86fcbc9da8b2eaadd52ecf796a1
#
_entry.id   a374d86fcbc9da8b2eaadd52ecf796a1
#
_cell.length_a   1.000
_cell.length_b   1.000
_cell.length_c   1.000
_cell.angle_alpha   90.00
_cell.angle_beta   90.00
_cell.angle_gamma   90.00
#
_symmetry.space_group_name_H-M   'P 1'
#
loop_
_entity.id
_entity.type
_entity.pdbx_description
1 polymer ?
#
loop_
_entity_poly.entity_id
_entity_poly.type
_entity_poly.pdbx_seq_one_letter_code
_entity_poly.pdbx_strand_id
1 'polypeptide(L)'
;MKLRISYIFIITSFFLILFTGCRKKEFDFKHSNARVEVVLSPGGVGDQGYNDKILRGFQQAAAKYGFTLALHIPEAKEQGIQIYADWLDTPLDADCERSLFVFSGSEYEYLLEDLTLPDDIRKDVLMFETDRQREGIYTFSVGCYAASYLAGAASVWDNDGEEQKALVIAANPHDPQVKRAVDGYRDGYLAAGGDGCDVHYLSDAPDGGYRMPDEAYRYCMEHGGNYLYYFSAAGASNKGMYRFSREKMELAVGMDDDMSLFSFLINISVVKHMDRAVADVLRALLMNRHIPYHQKFTYSSG
;
A
#
# COMPACT_ATOMS: atom_id res chain seq x y z
N MET A 1 -30.86 -50.67 32.82
CA MET A 1 -31.32 -49.65 31.84
C MET A 1 -31.15 -48.20 32.28
N LYS A 2 -30.86 -47.94 33.56
CA LYS A 2 -30.67 -46.53 34.07
C LYS A 2 -29.28 -45.93 33.87
N LEU A 3 -28.25 -46.73 33.61
CA LEU A 3 -26.86 -46.24 33.45
C LEU A 3 -26.58 -45.66 32.05
N ARG A 4 -27.28 -46.10 30.97
CA ARG A 4 -27.04 -45.65 29.62
C ARG A 4 -27.62 -44.25 29.32
N ILE A 5 -28.64 -43.82 30.05
CA ILE A 5 -29.28 -42.51 29.87
C ILE A 5 -28.42 -41.40 30.46
N SER A 6 -27.72 -41.64 31.59
CA SER A 6 -26.83 -40.65 32.22
C SER A 6 -25.62 -40.30 31.35
N TYR A 7 -25.06 -41.22 30.60
CA TYR A 7 -23.90 -40.95 29.68
C TYR A 7 -24.30 -40.12 28.46
N ILE A 8 -25.52 -40.31 27.94
CA ILE A 8 -26.02 -39.54 26.82
C ILE A 8 -26.24 -38.08 27.21
N PHE A 9 -26.73 -37.81 28.40
CA PHE A 9 -26.95 -36.44 28.91
C PHE A 9 -25.62 -35.72 29.18
N ILE A 10 -24.59 -36.40 29.65
CA ILE A 10 -23.25 -35.83 29.87
C ILE A 10 -22.57 -35.52 28.57
N ILE A 11 -22.68 -36.38 27.55
CA ILE A 11 -22.06 -36.17 26.21
C ILE A 11 -22.77 -35.03 25.48
N THR A 12 -24.09 -34.93 25.55
CA THR A 12 -24.84 -33.83 24.94
C THR A 12 -24.58 -32.50 25.64
N SER A 13 -24.44 -32.46 26.98
CA SER A 13 -24.03 -31.25 27.71
C SER A 13 -22.59 -30.82 27.37
N PHE A 14 -21.69 -31.75 27.20
CA PHE A 14 -20.30 -31.46 26.80
C PHE A 14 -20.20 -30.93 25.35
N PHE A 15 -21.03 -31.45 24.46
CA PHE A 15 -21.10 -30.93 23.07
C PHE A 15 -21.75 -29.56 22.97
N LEU A 16 -22.73 -29.24 23.84
CA LEU A 16 -23.33 -27.89 23.90
C LEU A 16 -22.33 -26.83 24.41
N ILE A 17 -21.41 -27.20 25.31
CA ILE A 17 -20.39 -26.28 25.84
C ILE A 17 -19.30 -26.00 24.78
N LEU A 18 -19.04 -26.94 23.86
CA LEU A 18 -18.08 -26.73 22.77
C LEU A 18 -18.60 -25.79 21.66
N PHE A 19 -19.91 -25.57 21.56
CA PHE A 19 -20.50 -24.62 20.62
C PHE A 19 -20.76 -23.23 21.21
N THR A 20 -20.49 -23.00 22.50
CA THR A 20 -20.33 -21.67 23.06
C THR A 20 -18.92 -21.12 22.79
N GLY A 21 -18.31 -21.57 21.68
CA GLY A 21 -17.05 -21.07 21.18
C GLY A 21 -17.14 -19.57 20.97
N CYS A 22 -16.20 -18.87 21.53
CA CYS A 22 -15.88 -17.47 21.37
C CYS A 22 -16.64 -16.76 20.24
N ARG A 23 -17.85 -16.25 20.51
CA ARG A 23 -18.28 -15.05 19.84
C ARG A 23 -17.24 -14.00 20.22
N LYS A 24 -16.30 -13.72 19.33
CA LYS A 24 -15.59 -12.45 19.37
C LYS A 24 -16.68 -11.43 19.60
N LYS A 25 -16.69 -10.78 20.77
CA LYS A 25 -17.56 -9.63 20.99
C LYS A 25 -17.24 -8.71 19.80
N GLU A 26 -18.14 -8.61 18.83
CA GLU A 26 -18.15 -7.48 17.93
C GLU A 26 -18.19 -6.28 18.87
N PHE A 27 -17.12 -5.53 18.89
CA PHE A 27 -17.11 -4.26 19.58
C PHE A 27 -18.19 -3.43 18.91
N ASP A 28 -19.24 -3.10 19.65
CA ASP A 28 -20.26 -2.16 19.23
C ASP A 28 -19.57 -0.80 19.12
N PHE A 29 -19.16 -0.47 17.89
CA PHE A 29 -18.55 0.82 17.59
C PHE A 29 -19.67 1.86 17.74
N LYS A 30 -19.70 2.57 18.86
CA LYS A 30 -20.36 3.86 18.93
C LYS A 30 -19.86 4.67 17.74
N HIS A 31 -20.75 5.19 16.91
CA HIS A 31 -20.38 6.08 15.82
C HIS A 31 -19.45 7.15 16.39
N SER A 32 -18.18 7.11 16.01
CA SER A 32 -17.24 8.07 16.53
C SER A 32 -17.45 9.40 15.78
N ASN A 33 -17.63 10.50 16.50
CA ASN A 33 -17.62 11.85 15.94
C ASN A 33 -16.19 12.23 15.51
N ALA A 34 -15.50 11.32 14.83
CA ALA A 34 -14.16 11.51 14.33
C ALA A 34 -14.18 11.98 12.87
N ARG A 35 -13.18 12.77 12.50
CA ARG A 35 -12.94 13.23 11.13
C ARG A 35 -11.58 12.73 10.67
N VAL A 36 -11.50 12.28 9.44
CA VAL A 36 -10.24 11.89 8.80
C VAL A 36 -10.13 12.64 7.48
N GLU A 37 -9.10 13.46 7.38
CA GLU A 37 -8.74 14.16 6.15
C GLU A 37 -7.52 13.51 5.53
N VAL A 38 -7.63 13.14 4.26
CA VAL A 38 -6.60 12.40 3.54
C VAL A 38 -6.17 13.19 2.33
N VAL A 39 -4.88 13.47 2.25
CA VAL A 39 -4.25 13.95 1.03
C VAL A 39 -3.61 12.76 0.33
N LEU A 40 -4.12 12.42 -0.84
CA LEU A 40 -3.55 11.38 -1.68
C LEU A 40 -2.24 11.85 -2.33
N SER A 41 -1.46 10.87 -2.78
CA SER A 41 -0.35 11.10 -3.68
C SER A 41 -0.81 11.88 -4.93
N PRO A 42 -0.03 12.83 -5.46
CA PRO A 42 -0.34 13.52 -6.71
C PRO A 42 -0.56 12.60 -7.90
N GLY A 43 -0.15 11.33 -7.81
CA GLY A 43 -0.52 10.26 -8.75
C GLY A 43 -2.02 10.11 -8.95
N GLY A 44 -2.83 10.48 -7.95
CA GLY A 44 -4.29 10.50 -8.00
C GLY A 44 -4.91 9.11 -8.07
N VAL A 45 -6.24 9.11 -8.06
CA VAL A 45 -7.04 7.88 -8.17
C VAL A 45 -7.10 7.37 -9.61
N GLY A 46 -7.49 6.10 -9.76
CA GLY A 46 -7.57 5.45 -11.07
C GLY A 46 -6.22 4.89 -11.51
N ASP A 47 -5.22 4.82 -10.63
CA ASP A 47 -3.94 4.17 -10.92
C ASP A 47 -4.06 2.63 -10.98
N GLN A 48 -5.18 2.09 -10.47
CA GLN A 48 -5.46 0.67 -10.30
C GLN A 48 -4.42 -0.04 -9.42
N GLY A 49 -3.69 0.72 -8.62
CA GLY A 49 -2.61 0.27 -7.76
C GLY A 49 -2.68 0.91 -6.38
N TYR A 50 -1.64 1.66 -6.05
CA TYR A 50 -1.38 2.22 -4.72
C TYR A 50 -2.50 3.15 -4.22
N ASN A 51 -2.84 4.21 -4.97
CA ASN A 51 -3.85 5.19 -4.54
C ASN A 51 -5.26 4.59 -4.47
N ASP A 52 -5.61 3.74 -5.42
CA ASP A 52 -6.93 3.08 -5.43
C ASP A 52 -7.07 2.11 -4.24
N LYS A 53 -6.00 1.44 -3.82
CA LYS A 53 -6.01 0.61 -2.61
C LYS A 53 -6.12 1.43 -1.34
N ILE A 54 -5.39 2.52 -1.24
CA ILE A 54 -5.49 3.46 -0.12
C ILE A 54 -6.92 4.00 -0.01
N LEU A 55 -7.48 4.51 -1.11
CA LEU A 55 -8.85 4.98 -1.15
C LEU A 55 -9.85 3.91 -0.67
N ARG A 56 -9.70 2.69 -1.17
CA ARG A 56 -10.53 1.55 -0.76
C ARG A 56 -10.42 1.30 0.75
N GLY A 57 -9.21 1.32 1.30
CA GLY A 57 -8.98 1.13 2.73
C GLY A 57 -9.68 2.20 3.58
N PHE A 58 -9.58 3.47 3.20
CA PHE A 58 -10.26 4.57 3.88
C PHE A 58 -11.78 4.47 3.78
N GLN A 59 -12.32 4.17 2.60
CA GLN A 59 -13.77 4.01 2.40
C GLN A 59 -14.34 2.85 3.22
N GLN A 60 -13.66 1.72 3.24
CA GLN A 60 -14.07 0.55 4.03
C GLN A 60 -13.99 0.86 5.54
N ALA A 61 -12.94 1.54 5.98
CA ALA A 61 -12.80 1.95 7.37
C ALA A 61 -13.88 2.97 7.76
N ALA A 62 -14.16 3.98 6.93
CA ALA A 62 -15.22 4.96 7.17
C ALA A 62 -16.60 4.31 7.28
N ALA A 63 -16.93 3.40 6.34
CA ALA A 63 -18.19 2.65 6.38
C ALA A 63 -18.29 1.75 7.63
N LYS A 64 -17.18 1.21 8.10
CA LYS A 64 -17.17 0.28 9.25
C LYS A 64 -17.15 1.00 10.59
N TYR A 65 -16.44 2.12 10.70
CA TYR A 65 -16.18 2.81 11.95
C TYR A 65 -16.96 4.14 12.10
N GLY A 66 -17.67 4.57 11.07
CA GLY A 66 -18.63 5.68 11.14
C GLY A 66 -18.00 7.07 11.24
N PHE A 67 -16.73 7.26 10.87
CA PHE A 67 -16.11 8.58 10.84
C PHE A 67 -16.39 9.32 9.54
N THR A 68 -16.31 10.66 9.58
CA THR A 68 -16.38 11.50 8.38
C THR A 68 -15.05 11.46 7.64
N LEU A 69 -15.09 11.15 6.35
CA LEU A 69 -13.91 11.12 5.48
C LEU A 69 -13.95 12.29 4.50
N ALA A 70 -12.92 13.14 4.54
CA ALA A 70 -12.61 14.11 3.50
C ALA A 70 -11.40 13.63 2.68
N LEU A 71 -11.55 13.59 1.37
CA LEU A 71 -10.52 13.10 0.46
C LEU A 71 -10.06 14.22 -0.45
N HIS A 72 -8.77 14.48 -0.47
CA HIS A 72 -8.13 15.48 -1.31
C HIS A 72 -7.20 14.81 -2.32
N ILE A 73 -7.34 15.20 -3.58
CA ILE A 73 -6.54 14.69 -4.70
C ILE A 73 -5.76 15.86 -5.27
N PRO A 74 -4.59 16.21 -4.72
CA PRO A 74 -3.82 17.35 -5.19
C PRO A 74 -3.19 17.06 -6.56
N GLU A 75 -2.99 18.11 -7.35
CA GLU A 75 -2.23 18.03 -8.60
C GLU A 75 -0.71 18.03 -8.33
N ALA A 76 -0.30 18.65 -7.20
CA ALA A 76 1.08 18.74 -6.75
C ALA A 76 1.14 18.63 -5.23
N LYS A 77 2.30 18.21 -4.69
CA LYS A 77 2.50 18.05 -3.25
C LYS A 77 2.32 19.35 -2.45
N GLU A 78 2.62 20.51 -3.05
CA GLU A 78 2.45 21.82 -2.44
C GLU A 78 0.99 22.13 -2.09
N GLN A 79 0.04 21.65 -2.88
CA GLN A 79 -1.39 21.76 -2.56
C GLN A 79 -1.74 20.90 -1.34
N GLY A 80 -1.14 19.71 -1.20
CA GLY A 80 -1.30 18.87 -0.01
C GLY A 80 -0.82 19.54 1.26
N ILE A 81 0.28 20.30 1.19
CA ILE A 81 0.82 21.10 2.30
C ILE A 81 -0.15 22.23 2.66
N GLN A 82 -0.71 22.92 1.66
CA GLN A 82 -1.68 23.97 1.92
C GLN A 82 -2.96 23.44 2.58
N ILE A 83 -3.46 22.30 2.14
CA ILE A 83 -4.63 21.63 2.75
C ILE A 83 -4.33 21.27 4.21
N TYR A 84 -3.09 20.83 4.51
CA TYR A 84 -2.67 20.59 5.88
C TYR A 84 -2.66 21.87 6.73
N ALA A 85 -2.14 22.98 6.21
CA ALA A 85 -2.12 24.26 6.91
C ALA A 85 -3.55 24.73 7.21
N ASP A 86 -4.46 24.64 6.25
CA ASP A 86 -5.86 25.00 6.42
C ASP A 86 -6.54 24.11 7.48
N TRP A 87 -6.26 22.81 7.49
CA TRP A 87 -6.75 21.89 8.52
C TRP A 87 -6.19 22.22 9.90
N LEU A 88 -4.90 22.56 9.97
CA LEU A 88 -4.21 22.91 11.23
C LEU A 88 -4.87 24.12 11.89
N ASP A 89 -5.20 25.16 11.10
CA ASP A 89 -5.78 26.42 11.55
C ASP A 89 -7.30 26.31 11.79
N THR A 90 -7.98 25.30 11.26
CA THR A 90 -9.42 25.14 11.40
C THR A 90 -9.79 24.62 12.79
N PRO A 91 -10.56 25.35 13.63
CA PRO A 91 -11.03 24.85 14.92
C PRO A 91 -11.93 23.63 14.75
N LEU A 92 -11.83 22.69 15.68
CA LEU A 92 -12.74 21.55 15.73
C LEU A 92 -14.08 21.90 16.37
N ASP A 93 -15.15 21.35 15.83
CA ASP A 93 -16.47 21.43 16.47
C ASP A 93 -16.44 20.82 17.88
N ALA A 94 -17.33 21.30 18.76
CA ALA A 94 -17.32 20.87 20.15
C ALA A 94 -17.59 19.36 20.33
N ASP A 95 -18.35 18.77 19.41
CA ASP A 95 -18.71 17.35 19.38
C ASP A 95 -17.67 16.48 18.64
N CYS A 96 -16.69 17.07 17.97
CA CYS A 96 -15.61 16.33 17.31
C CYS A 96 -14.67 15.74 18.37
N GLU A 97 -14.66 14.43 18.49
CA GLU A 97 -13.84 13.70 19.46
C GLU A 97 -12.38 13.58 19.01
N ARG A 98 -12.15 13.48 17.69
CA ARG A 98 -10.82 13.33 17.10
C ARG A 98 -10.80 13.76 15.64
N SER A 99 -9.73 14.41 15.23
CA SER A 99 -9.44 14.73 13.84
C SER A 99 -8.07 14.21 13.45
N LEU A 100 -8.01 13.44 12.38
CA LEU A 100 -6.78 12.84 11.87
C LEU A 100 -6.49 13.40 10.48
N PHE A 101 -5.30 13.96 10.29
CA PHE A 101 -4.79 14.33 8.98
C PHE A 101 -3.81 13.28 8.47
N VAL A 102 -3.96 12.86 7.22
CA VAL A 102 -3.17 11.79 6.63
C VAL A 102 -2.48 12.25 5.35
N PHE A 103 -1.16 12.20 5.35
CA PHE A 103 -0.34 12.25 4.15
C PHE A 103 -0.14 10.81 3.64
N SER A 104 -0.71 10.48 2.50
CA SER A 104 -0.80 9.08 2.08
C SER A 104 0.29 8.63 1.09
N GLY A 105 1.31 9.44 0.83
CA GLY A 105 2.38 9.10 -0.10
C GLY A 105 3.78 9.39 0.45
N SER A 106 4.76 8.62 -0.01
CA SER A 106 6.19 8.77 0.35
C SER A 106 6.78 10.12 -0.07
N GLU A 107 6.20 10.79 -1.05
CA GLU A 107 6.60 12.13 -1.50
C GLU A 107 6.45 13.20 -0.44
N TYR A 108 5.71 12.93 0.65
CA TYR A 108 5.57 13.84 1.79
C TYR A 108 6.58 13.57 2.91
N GLU A 109 7.42 12.53 2.82
CA GLU A 109 8.36 12.16 3.88
C GLU A 109 9.31 13.31 4.28
N TYR A 110 9.70 14.17 3.33
CA TYR A 110 10.61 15.29 3.60
C TYR A 110 10.03 16.32 4.59
N LEU A 111 8.69 16.36 4.74
CA LEU A 111 8.03 17.25 5.71
C LEU A 111 8.19 16.77 7.15
N LEU A 112 8.57 15.52 7.38
CA LEU A 112 8.49 14.90 8.69
C LEU A 112 9.21 15.70 9.78
N GLU A 113 10.38 16.26 9.48
CA GLU A 113 11.20 16.98 10.49
C GLU A 113 10.65 18.37 10.79
N ASP A 114 10.16 19.10 9.78
CA ASP A 114 9.82 20.51 9.87
C ASP A 114 8.30 20.76 9.96
N LEU A 115 7.47 19.70 9.93
CA LEU A 115 6.02 19.86 9.97
C LEU A 115 5.58 20.49 11.29
N THR A 116 4.80 21.58 11.23
CA THR A 116 4.17 22.17 12.42
C THR A 116 3.15 21.19 12.99
N LEU A 117 3.28 20.83 14.27
CA LEU A 117 2.33 19.93 14.93
C LEU A 117 1.09 20.68 15.42
N PRO A 118 -0.08 20.03 15.49
CA PRO A 118 -1.29 20.64 16.05
C PRO A 118 -1.17 20.89 17.57
N ASP A 119 -1.68 22.02 18.04
CA ASP A 119 -1.79 22.34 19.48
C ASP A 119 -3.01 21.65 20.13
N ASP A 120 -4.07 21.37 19.34
CA ASP A 120 -5.26 20.68 19.85
C ASP A 120 -4.97 19.18 19.98
N ILE A 121 -5.03 18.66 21.21
CA ILE A 121 -4.78 17.25 21.56
C ILE A 121 -5.71 16.26 20.87
N ARG A 122 -6.81 16.74 20.26
CA ARG A 122 -7.73 15.92 19.48
C ARG A 122 -7.30 15.79 18.01
N LYS A 123 -6.27 16.53 17.61
CA LYS A 123 -5.72 16.49 16.26
C LYS A 123 -4.47 15.61 16.23
N ASP A 124 -4.43 14.69 15.31
CA ASP A 124 -3.27 13.82 15.07
C ASP A 124 -2.84 13.85 13.61
N VAL A 125 -1.58 13.57 13.36
CA VAL A 125 -1.00 13.48 12.02
C VAL A 125 -0.50 12.07 11.77
N LEU A 126 -0.78 11.56 10.57
CA LEU A 126 -0.33 10.25 10.12
C LEU A 126 0.35 10.39 8.74
N MET A 127 1.53 9.82 8.59
CA MET A 127 2.26 9.74 7.33
C MET A 127 2.47 8.28 6.91
N PHE A 128 2.24 8.01 5.63
CA PHE A 128 2.44 6.70 5.03
C PHE A 128 3.80 6.59 4.34
N GLU A 129 4.24 5.35 4.20
CA GLU A 129 5.38 4.96 3.38
C GLU A 129 6.72 5.62 3.78
N THR A 130 6.86 5.97 5.05
CA THR A 130 8.13 6.40 5.62
C THR A 130 8.59 5.45 6.73
N ASP A 131 9.89 5.16 6.77
CA ASP A 131 10.54 4.43 7.88
C ASP A 131 11.12 5.40 8.93
N ARG A 132 11.02 6.70 8.70
CA ARG A 132 11.47 7.73 9.63
C ARG A 132 10.45 7.93 10.74
N GLN A 133 10.92 8.42 11.87
CA GLN A 133 10.12 8.59 13.09
C GLN A 133 10.28 10.00 13.63
N ARG A 134 9.17 10.57 14.07
CA ARG A 134 9.14 11.82 14.84
C ARG A 134 8.04 11.72 15.89
N GLU A 135 8.35 12.10 17.13
CA GLU A 135 7.35 12.21 18.19
C GLU A 135 6.23 13.19 17.80
N GLY A 136 4.98 12.80 18.03
CA GLY A 136 3.80 13.59 17.65
C GLY A 136 3.28 13.32 16.24
N ILE A 137 3.96 12.49 15.43
CA ILE A 137 3.50 12.06 14.12
C ILE A 137 3.46 10.53 14.08
N TYR A 138 2.33 9.96 13.76
CA TYR A 138 2.24 8.53 13.47
C TYR A 138 2.76 8.27 12.06
N THR A 139 3.58 7.23 11.92
CA THR A 139 4.12 6.83 10.62
C THR A 139 3.96 5.34 10.40
N PHE A 140 3.77 4.91 9.17
CA PHE A 140 3.93 3.51 8.83
C PHE A 140 4.44 3.30 7.41
N SER A 141 5.04 2.14 7.17
CA SER A 141 5.43 1.69 5.84
C SER A 141 5.03 0.23 5.62
N VAL A 142 4.76 -0.12 4.36
CA VAL A 142 4.53 -1.50 3.93
C VAL A 142 5.71 -1.93 3.07
N GLY A 143 6.54 -2.83 3.62
CA GLY A 143 7.76 -3.29 2.95
C GLY A 143 7.45 -4.12 1.71
N CYS A 144 8.03 -3.75 0.57
CA CYS A 144 7.86 -4.46 -0.70
C CYS A 144 9.11 -5.25 -1.15
N TYR A 145 10.29 -5.01 -0.55
CA TYR A 145 11.54 -5.64 -0.98
C TYR A 145 11.45 -7.16 -1.08
N ALA A 146 10.97 -7.84 -0.03
CA ALA A 146 10.92 -9.31 0.00
C ALA A 146 9.95 -9.88 -1.06
N ALA A 147 8.79 -9.25 -1.24
CA ALA A 147 7.83 -9.65 -2.26
C ALA A 147 8.38 -9.43 -3.67
N SER A 148 9.06 -8.29 -3.89
CA SER A 148 9.73 -8.00 -5.17
C SER A 148 10.89 -8.96 -5.43
N TYR A 149 11.66 -9.34 -4.39
CA TYR A 149 12.71 -10.37 -4.50
C TYR A 149 12.13 -11.71 -4.97
N LEU A 150 11.06 -12.16 -4.36
CA LEU A 150 10.39 -13.40 -4.75
C LEU A 150 9.83 -13.32 -6.18
N ALA A 151 9.28 -12.18 -6.56
CA ALA A 151 8.80 -11.95 -7.93
C ALA A 151 9.94 -12.00 -8.95
N GLY A 152 11.08 -11.35 -8.65
CA GLY A 152 12.28 -11.42 -9.48
C GLY A 152 12.81 -12.83 -9.64
N ALA A 153 12.92 -13.57 -8.52
CA ALA A 153 13.35 -14.96 -8.56
C ALA A 153 12.39 -15.86 -9.36
N ALA A 154 11.08 -15.67 -9.21
CA ALA A 154 10.07 -16.42 -9.94
C ALA A 154 10.10 -16.12 -11.45
N SER A 155 10.52 -14.92 -11.85
CA SER A 155 10.64 -14.54 -13.26
C SER A 155 11.73 -15.30 -14.00
N VAL A 156 12.74 -15.84 -13.30
CA VAL A 156 13.81 -16.67 -13.92
C VAL A 156 13.37 -18.12 -14.04
N TRP A 157 12.59 -18.65 -13.09
CA TRP A 157 12.23 -20.07 -13.05
C TRP A 157 11.30 -20.52 -14.18
N ASP A 158 10.64 -19.58 -14.84
CA ASP A 158 9.75 -19.86 -15.98
C ASP A 158 10.50 -19.95 -17.31
N ASN A 159 11.79 -20.32 -17.28
CA ASN A 159 12.64 -20.17 -18.45
C ASN A 159 13.52 -21.37 -18.80
N ASP A 160 13.56 -21.69 -20.09
CA ASP A 160 14.24 -22.86 -20.70
C ASP A 160 15.74 -22.67 -21.01
N GLY A 161 16.43 -21.69 -20.40
CA GLY A 161 17.89 -21.56 -20.44
C GLY A 161 18.46 -20.72 -21.59
N GLU A 162 17.65 -19.87 -22.23
CA GLU A 162 18.13 -18.81 -23.12
C GLU A 162 18.66 -17.60 -22.31
N GLU A 163 19.55 -16.79 -22.92
CA GLU A 163 20.06 -15.54 -22.30
C GLU A 163 18.88 -14.65 -21.87
N GLN A 164 18.87 -14.25 -20.60
CA GLN A 164 17.70 -13.68 -19.98
C GLN A 164 18.02 -12.44 -19.22
N LYS A 165 17.51 -11.34 -19.72
CA LYS A 165 17.50 -10.06 -19.02
C LYS A 165 16.09 -9.66 -18.65
N ALA A 166 15.97 -8.93 -17.56
CA ALA A 166 14.74 -8.24 -17.18
C ALA A 166 14.89 -6.74 -17.34
N LEU A 167 13.79 -6.05 -17.62
CA LEU A 167 13.71 -4.60 -17.63
C LEU A 167 12.80 -4.12 -16.49
N VAL A 168 13.31 -3.21 -15.68
CA VAL A 168 12.53 -2.50 -14.66
C VAL A 168 12.24 -1.08 -15.13
N ILE A 169 10.97 -0.71 -15.19
CA ILE A 169 10.52 0.68 -15.36
C ILE A 169 10.15 1.22 -13.99
N ALA A 170 10.84 2.25 -13.53
CA ALA A 170 10.67 2.82 -12.20
C ALA A 170 10.33 4.32 -12.27
N ALA A 171 9.65 4.85 -11.26
CA ALA A 171 9.27 6.26 -11.24
C ALA A 171 10.50 7.16 -11.16
N ASN A 172 11.22 7.12 -10.06
CA ASN A 172 12.43 7.92 -9.83
C ASN A 172 13.39 7.20 -8.85
N PRO A 173 14.68 7.56 -8.84
CA PRO A 173 15.68 6.92 -7.97
C PRO A 173 15.68 7.42 -6.52
N HIS A 174 14.89 8.45 -6.19
CA HIS A 174 14.92 9.13 -4.90
C HIS A 174 13.91 8.58 -3.90
N ASP A 175 12.80 8.02 -4.39
CA ASP A 175 11.79 7.43 -3.54
C ASP A 175 12.27 6.11 -2.92
N PRO A 176 12.33 6.01 -1.57
CA PRO A 176 12.79 4.79 -0.90
C PRO A 176 11.93 3.56 -1.18
N GLN A 177 10.62 3.72 -1.44
CA GLN A 177 9.73 2.60 -1.72
C GLN A 177 9.94 2.06 -3.13
N VAL A 178 10.08 2.97 -4.11
CA VAL A 178 10.45 2.63 -5.49
C VAL A 178 11.78 1.89 -5.49
N LYS A 179 12.78 2.45 -4.80
CA LYS A 179 14.11 1.85 -4.70
C LYS A 179 14.07 0.44 -4.12
N ARG A 180 13.29 0.21 -3.05
CA ARG A 180 13.13 -1.13 -2.45
C ARG A 180 12.48 -2.12 -3.40
N ALA A 181 11.48 -1.69 -4.17
CA ALA A 181 10.84 -2.55 -5.16
C ALA A 181 11.83 -2.94 -6.27
N VAL A 182 12.57 -1.97 -6.79
CA VAL A 182 13.60 -2.16 -7.83
C VAL A 182 14.73 -3.07 -7.33
N ASP A 183 15.33 -2.74 -6.17
CA ASP A 183 16.44 -3.50 -5.60
C ASP A 183 16.00 -4.93 -5.29
N GLY A 184 14.82 -5.10 -4.68
CA GLY A 184 14.28 -6.44 -4.39
C GLY A 184 14.13 -7.27 -5.64
N TYR A 185 13.47 -6.75 -6.67
CA TYR A 185 13.26 -7.48 -7.92
C TYR A 185 14.58 -7.85 -8.59
N ARG A 186 15.50 -6.88 -8.75
CA ARG A 186 16.81 -7.10 -9.34
C ARG A 186 17.62 -8.16 -8.58
N ASP A 187 17.69 -8.03 -7.24
CA ASP A 187 18.46 -8.96 -6.41
C ASP A 187 17.90 -10.38 -6.49
N GLY A 188 16.56 -10.54 -6.48
CA GLY A 188 15.90 -11.82 -6.65
C GLY A 188 16.13 -12.43 -8.04
N TYR A 189 16.04 -11.62 -9.10
CA TYR A 189 16.25 -12.04 -10.47
C TYR A 189 17.68 -12.56 -10.67
N LEU A 190 18.68 -11.79 -10.24
CA LEU A 190 20.09 -12.18 -10.33
C LEU A 190 20.43 -13.40 -9.45
N ALA A 191 19.88 -13.47 -8.22
CA ALA A 191 20.10 -14.61 -7.32
C ALA A 191 19.53 -15.91 -7.85
N ALA A 192 18.47 -15.86 -8.66
CA ALA A 192 17.89 -17.03 -9.31
C ALA A 192 18.61 -17.44 -10.61
N GLY A 193 19.62 -16.68 -11.06
CA GLY A 193 20.43 -17.00 -12.23
C GLY A 193 20.07 -16.20 -13.51
N GLY A 194 19.33 -15.11 -13.38
CA GLY A 194 19.09 -14.20 -14.49
C GLY A 194 20.40 -13.49 -14.94
N ASP A 195 20.56 -13.28 -16.23
CA ASP A 195 21.80 -12.75 -16.84
C ASP A 195 21.99 -11.23 -16.69
N GLY A 196 20.92 -10.52 -16.33
CA GLY A 196 20.96 -9.08 -16.10
C GLY A 196 19.58 -8.49 -15.81
N CYS A 197 19.59 -7.35 -15.17
CA CYS A 197 18.37 -6.60 -14.86
C CYS A 197 18.64 -5.11 -15.05
N ASP A 198 18.17 -4.57 -16.16
CA ASP A 198 18.31 -3.17 -16.49
C ASP A 198 17.20 -2.35 -15.82
N VAL A 199 17.53 -1.14 -15.40
CA VAL A 199 16.59 -0.25 -14.72
C VAL A 199 16.50 1.07 -15.45
N HIS A 200 15.29 1.47 -15.81
CA HIS A 200 15.02 2.79 -16.37
C HIS A 200 14.11 3.59 -15.44
N TYR A 201 14.59 4.77 -15.03
CA TYR A 201 13.79 5.73 -14.27
C TYR A 201 13.12 6.73 -15.21
N LEU A 202 11.81 6.92 -15.04
CA LEU A 202 11.02 7.83 -15.89
C LEU A 202 11.30 9.30 -15.59
N SER A 203 11.83 9.61 -14.41
CA SER A 203 12.14 10.97 -13.98
C SER A 203 13.31 10.97 -12.99
N ASP A 204 14.10 12.06 -13.00
CA ASP A 204 15.10 12.35 -11.96
C ASP A 204 14.53 13.24 -10.84
N ALA A 205 13.30 13.73 -10.98
CA ALA A 205 12.66 14.50 -9.92
C ALA A 205 12.16 13.58 -8.79
N PRO A 206 12.35 13.95 -7.51
CA PRO A 206 11.99 13.10 -6.36
C PRO A 206 10.50 12.70 -6.29
N ASP A 207 9.62 13.51 -6.87
CA ASP A 207 8.17 13.31 -6.96
C ASP A 207 7.69 13.00 -8.38
N GLY A 208 8.63 12.80 -9.33
CA GLY A 208 8.35 12.53 -10.73
C GLY A 208 8.17 11.05 -11.07
N GLY A 209 7.77 10.79 -12.31
CA GLY A 209 7.70 9.44 -12.88
C GLY A 209 6.41 8.66 -12.63
N TYR A 210 5.52 9.15 -11.76
CA TYR A 210 4.29 8.41 -11.38
C TYR A 210 3.11 8.59 -12.34
N ARG A 211 3.16 9.57 -13.25
CA ARG A 211 2.06 9.95 -14.16
C ARG A 211 2.50 10.02 -15.63
N MET A 212 3.37 9.14 -16.03
CA MET A 212 4.01 9.13 -17.37
C MET A 212 3.77 7.80 -18.11
N PRO A 213 2.50 7.34 -18.27
CA PRO A 213 2.24 6.04 -18.90
C PRO A 213 2.67 5.99 -20.37
N ASP A 214 2.58 7.10 -21.11
CA ASP A 214 3.00 7.15 -22.50
C ASP A 214 4.53 7.10 -22.63
N GLU A 215 5.26 7.68 -21.69
CA GLU A 215 6.73 7.57 -21.62
C GLU A 215 7.16 6.13 -21.32
N ALA A 216 6.53 5.51 -20.31
CA ALA A 216 6.78 4.10 -19.98
C ALA A 216 6.51 3.18 -21.19
N TYR A 217 5.40 3.40 -21.88
CA TYR A 217 5.05 2.65 -23.11
C TYR A 217 6.08 2.87 -24.22
N ARG A 218 6.43 4.14 -24.50
CA ARG A 218 7.41 4.49 -25.55
C ARG A 218 8.77 3.88 -25.28
N TYR A 219 9.28 3.98 -24.05
CA TYR A 219 10.55 3.38 -23.67
C TYR A 219 10.55 1.86 -23.90
N CYS A 220 9.49 1.17 -23.48
CA CYS A 220 9.35 -0.26 -23.73
C CYS A 220 9.27 -0.59 -25.24
N MET A 221 8.63 0.26 -26.06
CA MET A 221 8.56 0.07 -27.51
C MET A 221 9.91 0.25 -28.19
N GLU A 222 10.75 1.18 -27.72
CA GLU A 222 12.07 1.47 -28.29
C GLU A 222 13.12 0.44 -27.88
N HIS A 223 13.03 -0.12 -26.66
CA HIS A 223 14.05 -0.99 -26.07
C HIS A 223 13.55 -2.42 -25.80
N GLY A 224 12.25 -2.66 -25.97
CA GLY A 224 11.63 -3.97 -25.74
C GLY A 224 12.02 -5.01 -26.82
N GLY A 225 11.75 -6.27 -26.51
CA GLY A 225 12.12 -7.41 -27.36
C GLY A 225 13.51 -7.98 -27.07
N ASN A 226 14.25 -7.38 -26.12
CA ASN A 226 15.54 -7.89 -25.63
C ASN A 226 15.46 -8.40 -24.18
N TYR A 227 14.27 -8.42 -23.59
CA TYR A 227 14.04 -8.79 -22.21
C TYR A 227 12.99 -9.89 -22.12
N LEU A 228 13.20 -10.82 -21.20
CA LEU A 228 12.23 -11.88 -20.93
C LEU A 228 11.07 -11.40 -20.08
N TYR A 229 11.36 -10.60 -19.06
CA TYR A 229 10.38 -10.06 -18.13
C TYR A 229 10.50 -8.56 -17.97
N TYR A 230 9.35 -7.95 -17.75
CA TYR A 230 9.20 -6.52 -17.48
C TYR A 230 8.58 -6.33 -16.11
N PHE A 231 9.23 -5.54 -15.23
CA PHE A 231 8.68 -5.16 -13.94
C PHE A 231 8.48 -3.65 -13.90
N SER A 232 7.42 -3.18 -13.26
CA SER A 232 7.16 -1.75 -13.16
C SER A 232 6.87 -1.32 -11.73
N ALA A 233 7.59 -0.30 -11.25
CA ALA A 233 7.47 0.32 -9.95
C ALA A 233 7.31 1.85 -10.10
N ALA A 234 6.24 2.29 -10.78
CA ALA A 234 6.05 3.68 -11.20
C ALA A 234 4.59 4.17 -11.09
N GLY A 235 3.81 3.64 -10.14
CA GLY A 235 2.43 4.07 -9.91
C GLY A 235 1.56 4.01 -11.17
N ALA A 236 0.85 5.09 -11.53
CA ALA A 236 -0.02 5.11 -12.72
C ALA A 236 0.74 4.93 -14.04
N SER A 237 2.05 5.19 -14.07
CA SER A 237 2.90 4.93 -15.26
C SER A 237 3.03 3.44 -15.60
N ASN A 238 2.79 2.55 -14.62
CA ASN A 238 2.78 1.09 -14.84
C ASN A 238 1.85 0.68 -15.97
N LYS A 239 0.76 1.41 -16.20
CA LYS A 239 -0.21 1.14 -17.29
C LYS A 239 0.44 1.17 -18.68
N GLY A 240 1.45 2.02 -18.86
CA GLY A 240 2.19 2.09 -20.12
C GLY A 240 2.95 0.79 -20.40
N MET A 241 3.65 0.26 -19.40
CA MET A 241 4.35 -1.01 -19.50
C MET A 241 3.35 -2.19 -19.64
N TYR A 242 2.25 -2.21 -18.91
CA TYR A 242 1.22 -3.26 -19.04
C TYR A 242 0.56 -3.24 -20.42
N ARG A 243 0.35 -2.05 -21.00
CA ARG A 243 -0.12 -1.90 -22.37
C ARG A 243 0.87 -2.50 -23.36
N PHE A 244 2.16 -2.17 -23.23
CA PHE A 244 3.23 -2.73 -24.05
C PHE A 244 3.25 -4.26 -23.96
N SER A 245 3.28 -4.82 -22.74
CA SER A 245 3.25 -6.26 -22.48
C SER A 245 2.10 -6.95 -23.25
N ARG A 246 0.90 -6.41 -23.14
CA ARG A 246 -0.28 -6.96 -23.83
C ARG A 246 -0.19 -6.86 -25.36
N GLU A 247 0.28 -5.73 -25.90
CA GLU A 247 0.34 -5.50 -27.34
C GLU A 247 1.48 -6.28 -28.01
N LYS A 248 2.57 -6.54 -27.30
CA LYS A 248 3.75 -7.23 -27.80
C LYS A 248 3.83 -8.69 -27.37
N MET A 249 2.91 -9.15 -26.55
CA MET A 249 2.89 -10.51 -26.00
C MET A 249 4.11 -10.80 -25.10
N GLU A 250 4.54 -9.80 -24.30
CA GLU A 250 5.68 -9.89 -23.41
C GLU A 250 5.25 -10.17 -21.97
N LEU A 251 6.03 -10.97 -21.24
CA LEU A 251 5.75 -11.29 -19.83
C LEU A 251 6.03 -10.10 -18.92
N ALA A 252 5.14 -9.84 -17.99
CA ALA A 252 5.27 -8.74 -17.06
C ALA A 252 4.93 -9.13 -15.62
N VAL A 253 5.51 -8.37 -14.68
CA VAL A 253 5.22 -8.45 -13.25
C VAL A 253 4.41 -7.22 -12.84
N GLY A 254 3.29 -7.45 -12.18
CA GLY A 254 2.42 -6.42 -11.64
C GLY A 254 2.94 -5.84 -10.33
N MET A 255 2.52 -4.63 -10.00
CA MET A 255 2.85 -3.95 -8.75
C MET A 255 1.59 -3.45 -8.06
N ASP A 256 1.63 -3.43 -6.72
CA ASP A 256 0.63 -2.93 -5.77
C ASP A 256 -0.63 -3.79 -5.65
N ASP A 257 -1.20 -4.32 -6.72
CA ASP A 257 -2.36 -5.20 -6.71
C ASP A 257 -2.17 -6.40 -7.64
N ASP A 258 -3.13 -7.34 -7.64
CA ASP A 258 -3.20 -8.40 -8.64
C ASP A 258 -3.52 -7.79 -10.01
N MET A 259 -2.52 -7.73 -10.86
CA MET A 259 -2.61 -7.14 -12.20
C MET A 259 -2.95 -8.16 -13.29
N SER A 260 -3.22 -9.41 -12.94
CA SER A 260 -3.58 -10.47 -13.90
C SER A 260 -4.86 -10.15 -14.70
N LEU A 261 -5.74 -9.30 -14.15
CA LEU A 261 -6.94 -8.82 -14.84
C LEU A 261 -6.64 -7.90 -16.04
N PHE A 262 -5.46 -7.28 -16.10
CA PHE A 262 -5.05 -6.46 -17.26
C PHE A 262 -4.63 -7.32 -18.43
N SER A 263 -3.90 -8.39 -18.14
CA SER A 263 -3.40 -9.32 -19.15
C SER A 263 -3.01 -10.63 -18.48
N PHE A 264 -3.27 -11.75 -19.13
CA PHE A 264 -2.76 -13.06 -18.70
C PHE A 264 -1.23 -13.15 -18.75
N LEU A 265 -0.58 -12.20 -19.42
CA LEU A 265 0.89 -12.07 -19.47
C LEU A 265 1.47 -11.48 -18.19
N ILE A 266 0.62 -10.90 -17.32
CA ILE A 266 0.99 -10.46 -15.98
C ILE A 266 0.66 -11.62 -15.02
N ASN A 267 1.50 -12.64 -15.04
CA ASN A 267 1.32 -13.89 -14.30
C ASN A 267 1.87 -13.85 -12.86
N ILE A 268 2.64 -12.82 -12.54
CA ILE A 268 3.20 -12.54 -11.21
C ILE A 268 2.80 -11.13 -10.82
N SER A 269 2.45 -10.91 -9.54
CA SER A 269 2.18 -9.56 -9.02
C SER A 269 2.73 -9.39 -7.62
N VAL A 270 3.42 -8.27 -7.39
CA VAL A 270 3.86 -7.81 -6.06
C VAL A 270 2.69 -7.08 -5.42
N VAL A 271 1.97 -7.75 -4.51
CA VAL A 271 0.77 -7.19 -3.89
C VAL A 271 1.10 -6.53 -2.56
N LYS A 272 0.81 -5.22 -2.45
CA LYS A 272 0.86 -4.46 -1.20
C LYS A 272 -0.56 -4.33 -0.63
N HIS A 273 -0.82 -4.88 0.54
CA HIS A 273 -2.12 -4.78 1.20
C HIS A 273 -2.31 -3.45 1.94
N MET A 274 -2.17 -2.34 1.20
CA MET A 274 -2.34 -0.99 1.75
C MET A 274 -3.73 -0.77 2.35
N ASP A 275 -4.76 -1.32 1.73
CA ASP A 275 -6.14 -1.29 2.22
C ASP A 275 -6.28 -1.86 3.64
N ARG A 276 -5.61 -2.98 3.93
CA ARG A 276 -5.60 -3.60 5.25
C ARG A 276 -4.77 -2.81 6.25
N ALA A 277 -3.57 -2.37 5.86
CA ALA A 277 -2.70 -1.57 6.73
C ALA A 277 -3.40 -0.27 7.15
N VAL A 278 -4.02 0.44 6.21
CA VAL A 278 -4.84 1.63 6.47
C VAL A 278 -5.97 1.33 7.48
N ALA A 279 -6.75 0.28 7.23
CA ALA A 279 -7.86 -0.07 8.10
C ALA A 279 -7.42 -0.43 9.53
N ASP A 280 -6.29 -1.13 9.68
CA ASP A 280 -5.77 -1.53 10.99
C ASP A 280 -5.20 -0.34 11.79
N VAL A 281 -4.46 0.55 11.13
CA VAL A 281 -3.93 1.76 11.75
C VAL A 281 -5.05 2.70 12.17
N LEU A 282 -6.02 2.96 11.28
CA LEU A 282 -7.17 3.80 11.60
C LEU A 282 -7.99 3.22 12.75
N ARG A 283 -8.25 1.92 12.73
CA ARG A 283 -8.94 1.26 13.84
C ARG A 283 -8.23 1.50 15.18
N ALA A 284 -6.91 1.33 15.20
CA ALA A 284 -6.13 1.50 16.41
C ALA A 284 -6.17 2.96 16.92
N LEU A 285 -5.99 3.93 16.02
CA LEU A 285 -6.01 5.35 16.35
C LEU A 285 -7.40 5.81 16.80
N LEU A 286 -8.45 5.49 16.06
CA LEU A 286 -9.82 5.91 16.39
C LEU A 286 -10.36 5.25 17.66
N MET A 287 -9.84 4.08 18.04
CA MET A 287 -10.20 3.40 19.30
C MET A 287 -9.37 3.86 20.51
N ASN A 288 -8.60 4.95 20.37
CA ASN A 288 -7.70 5.43 21.43
C ASN A 288 -6.76 4.34 21.97
N ARG A 289 -6.36 3.38 21.14
CA ARG A 289 -5.35 2.40 21.53
C ARG A 289 -3.99 3.07 21.48
N HIS A 290 -3.21 2.82 22.51
CA HIS A 290 -1.81 3.22 22.45
C HIS A 290 -1.12 2.38 21.36
N ILE A 291 -0.67 3.02 20.28
CA ILE A 291 0.14 2.42 19.22
C ILE A 291 1.50 3.12 19.17
N PRO A 292 2.56 2.41 18.77
CA PRO A 292 3.85 3.07 18.54
C PRO A 292 3.71 4.15 17.46
N TYR A 293 4.47 5.23 17.59
CA TYR A 293 4.49 6.28 16.57
C TYR A 293 4.96 5.78 15.20
N HIS A 294 5.71 4.69 15.18
CA HIS A 294 6.10 4.05 13.92
C HIS A 294 5.71 2.59 13.88
N GLN A 295 5.13 2.17 12.74
CA GLN A 295 4.78 0.78 12.46
C GLN A 295 5.32 0.37 11.09
N LYS A 296 5.92 -0.81 11.02
CA LYS A 296 6.39 -1.41 9.78
C LYS A 296 5.66 -2.72 9.51
N PHE A 297 4.91 -2.74 8.42
CA PHE A 297 4.27 -3.95 7.93
C PHE A 297 5.23 -4.66 6.96
N THR A 298 5.57 -5.89 7.29
CA THR A 298 6.47 -6.72 6.48
C THR A 298 5.83 -8.07 6.19
N TYR A 299 6.45 -8.87 5.37
CA TYR A 299 5.99 -10.23 5.09
C TYR A 299 5.75 -11.08 6.36
N SER A 300 6.53 -10.84 7.42
CA SER A 300 6.39 -11.55 8.71
C SER A 300 5.30 -11.00 9.62
N SER A 301 4.73 -9.84 9.31
CA SER A 301 3.65 -9.23 10.11
C SER A 301 2.24 -9.61 9.66
N GLY A 302 2.14 -10.46 8.64
CA GLY A 302 0.87 -11.02 8.14
C GLY A 302 0.33 -10.35 6.93
#